data_0af1c8a8e955a964b6138ba06f8e3751
#
_entry.id   0af1c8a8e955a964b6138ba06f8e3751
#
_cell.length_a   1.000
_cell.length_b   1.000
_cell.length_c   1.000
_cell.angle_alpha   90.00
_cell.angle_beta   90.00
_cell.angle_gamma   90.00
#
_symmetry.space_group_name_H-M   'P 1'
#
loop_
_entity.id
_entity.type
_entity.pdbx_description
1 polymer ?
#
loop_
_entity_poly.entity_id
_entity_poly.type
_entity_poly.pdbx_seq_one_letter_code
_entity_poly.pdbx_strand_id
1 'polypeptide(L)'
;MFGKEPKVFRNSSLIYSDEIGGLVASMGFKGMLTEGAKHVLGWKSPHYVYHCNQAPSLKLLLRDFKLSDDISLRFSNSDWAEYPLFADKYINWIDVLPQEEQVINIFMELSALGMAQPLSSNILEFLKALPECARAKGITFSTPTEIVTKLKSVSQLDVPYPMSWVDEERDTSSWLGNVLQREAFNKLYSVAERVHLSDDRRIKQDWDYLQASNNFRFMTTKNTGIWLNRGIYAVSYTHL
;
A
#
# COMPACT_ATOMS: atom_id res chain seq x y z
N MET A 1 6.60 9.93 21.98
CA MET A 1 6.27 11.13 21.20
C MET A 1 4.74 11.36 21.13
N PHE A 2 3.93 10.39 20.74
CA PHE A 2 2.47 10.57 20.57
C PHE A 2 1.60 10.04 21.73
N GLY A 3 2.20 9.51 22.79
CA GLY A 3 1.50 9.00 23.98
C GLY A 3 0.53 7.84 23.74
N LYS A 4 0.58 7.23 22.55
CA LYS A 4 -0.26 6.09 22.15
C LYS A 4 0.60 5.02 21.48
N GLU A 5 0.33 3.77 21.82
CA GLU A 5 0.93 2.61 21.17
C GLU A 5 0.13 2.24 19.91
N PRO A 6 0.77 2.15 18.73
CA PRO A 6 0.08 1.76 17.49
C PRO A 6 -0.30 0.28 17.55
N LYS A 7 -1.53 -0.05 17.15
CA LYS A 7 -2.03 -1.44 17.11
C LYS A 7 -2.10 -2.02 15.69
N VAL A 8 -1.98 -1.17 14.69
CA VAL A 8 -2.08 -1.58 13.28
C VAL A 8 -0.82 -1.13 12.56
N PHE A 9 -0.23 -2.06 11.84
CA PHE A 9 0.99 -1.86 11.06
C PHE A 9 0.67 -1.59 9.58
N ARG A 10 1.49 -0.77 8.94
CA ARG A 10 1.47 -0.56 7.50
C ARG A 10 2.89 -0.62 6.97
N ASN A 11 3.16 -1.56 6.08
CA ASN A 11 4.43 -1.62 5.37
C ASN A 11 4.48 -0.62 4.21
N SER A 12 5.68 -0.22 3.81
CA SER A 12 5.90 0.56 2.59
C SER A 12 5.28 -0.18 1.40
N SER A 13 4.66 0.58 0.49
CA SER A 13 4.00 0.04 -0.71
C SER A 13 3.01 -1.09 -0.45
N LEU A 14 2.48 -1.18 0.77
CA LEU A 14 1.58 -2.25 1.24
C LEU A 14 2.14 -3.66 1.00
N ILE A 15 3.48 -3.82 1.02
CA ILE A 15 4.11 -5.12 0.83
C ILE A 15 3.69 -6.05 1.96
N TYR A 16 3.15 -7.21 1.59
CA TYR A 16 2.67 -8.22 2.50
C TYR A 16 2.91 -9.63 1.95
N SER A 17 3.29 -10.54 2.84
CA SER A 17 3.19 -12.01 2.70
C SER A 17 2.83 -12.59 4.06
N ASP A 18 2.48 -13.87 4.11
CA ASP A 18 2.17 -14.54 5.38
C ASP A 18 3.37 -14.56 6.34
N GLU A 19 4.58 -14.67 5.82
CA GLU A 19 5.83 -14.57 6.60
C GLU A 19 5.96 -13.18 7.26
N ILE A 20 5.74 -12.11 6.48
CA ILE A 20 5.73 -10.73 7.01
C ILE A 20 4.62 -10.58 8.06
N GLY A 21 3.45 -11.16 7.80
CA GLY A 21 2.33 -11.16 8.75
C GLY A 21 2.68 -11.84 10.06
N GLY A 22 3.35 -13.00 10.01
CA GLY A 22 3.85 -13.70 11.18
C GLY A 22 4.82 -12.86 12.01
N LEU A 23 5.76 -12.18 11.34
CA LEU A 23 6.70 -11.26 11.98
C LEU A 23 5.98 -10.08 12.64
N VAL A 24 5.06 -9.42 11.93
CA VAL A 24 4.29 -8.29 12.47
C VAL A 24 3.44 -8.71 13.67
N ALA A 25 2.85 -9.90 13.64
CA ALA A 25 2.13 -10.44 14.77
C ALA A 25 3.03 -10.68 15.99
N SER A 26 4.26 -11.19 15.78
CA SER A 26 5.25 -11.40 16.86
C SER A 26 5.70 -10.10 17.52
N MET A 27 5.64 -8.97 16.79
CA MET A 27 5.89 -7.63 17.31
C MET A 27 4.72 -7.07 18.14
N GLY A 28 3.61 -7.81 18.27
CA GLY A 28 2.46 -7.43 19.10
C GLY A 28 1.35 -6.64 18.39
N PHE A 29 1.47 -6.36 17.10
CA PHE A 29 0.42 -5.70 16.32
C PHE A 29 -0.84 -6.60 16.22
N LYS A 30 -1.99 -5.96 16.13
CA LYS A 30 -3.31 -6.62 16.04
C LYS A 30 -3.88 -6.61 14.63
N GLY A 31 -3.34 -5.78 13.78
CA GLY A 31 -3.76 -5.70 12.39
C GLY A 31 -2.67 -5.15 11.48
N MET A 32 -2.84 -5.39 10.19
CA MET A 32 -1.97 -4.88 9.14
C MET A 32 -2.79 -4.39 7.96
N LEU A 33 -2.37 -3.25 7.40
CA LEU A 33 -2.93 -2.72 6.15
C LEU A 33 -2.16 -3.34 4.97
N THR A 34 -2.88 -3.87 4.00
CA THR A 34 -2.28 -4.50 2.82
C THR A 34 -3.10 -4.26 1.55
N GLU A 35 -2.61 -4.70 0.41
CA GLU A 35 -3.32 -4.57 -0.87
C GLU A 35 -4.41 -5.63 -1.01
N GLY A 36 -5.52 -5.26 -1.66
CA GLY A 36 -6.57 -6.18 -2.08
C GLY A 36 -6.28 -6.78 -3.46
N ALA A 37 -5.12 -7.40 -3.64
CA ALA A 37 -4.68 -7.91 -4.93
C ALA A 37 -5.63 -8.99 -5.46
N LYS A 38 -6.14 -8.79 -6.68
CA LYS A 38 -7.15 -9.68 -7.28
C LYS A 38 -6.67 -11.13 -7.43
N HIS A 39 -5.40 -11.33 -7.76
CA HIS A 39 -4.82 -12.66 -7.92
C HIS A 39 -4.74 -13.45 -6.59
N VAL A 40 -4.70 -12.75 -5.45
CA VAL A 40 -4.76 -13.34 -4.10
C VAL A 40 -6.20 -13.54 -3.65
N LEU A 41 -7.04 -12.54 -3.86
CA LEU A 41 -8.46 -12.59 -3.46
C LEU A 41 -9.27 -13.59 -4.30
N GLY A 42 -8.96 -13.74 -5.59
CA GLY A 42 -9.79 -14.52 -6.51
C GLY A 42 -11.20 -13.95 -6.60
N TRP A 43 -12.17 -14.69 -6.08
CA TRP A 43 -13.58 -14.29 -6.02
C TRP A 43 -13.98 -13.55 -4.73
N LYS A 44 -13.07 -13.50 -3.73
CA LYS A 44 -13.33 -12.85 -2.44
C LYS A 44 -13.37 -11.33 -2.60
N SER A 45 -14.22 -10.66 -1.82
CA SER A 45 -14.26 -9.20 -1.76
C SER A 45 -13.17 -8.64 -0.82
N PRO A 46 -12.54 -7.49 -1.14
CA PRO A 46 -11.63 -6.80 -0.24
C PRO A 46 -12.35 -6.10 0.94
N HIS A 47 -13.67 -6.10 0.95
CA HIS A 47 -14.49 -5.36 1.91
C HIS A 47 -14.79 -6.13 3.19
N TYR A 48 -14.05 -7.20 3.45
CA TYR A 48 -14.11 -7.95 4.71
C TYR A 48 -12.79 -7.86 5.46
N VAL A 49 -12.86 -8.09 6.77
CA VAL A 49 -11.67 -8.29 7.59
C VAL A 49 -11.23 -9.74 7.44
N TYR A 50 -9.99 -9.94 7.02
CA TYR A 50 -9.35 -11.25 6.97
C TYR A 50 -8.37 -11.43 8.12
N HIS A 51 -7.74 -12.58 8.23
CA HIS A 51 -6.60 -12.80 9.11
C HIS A 51 -5.45 -13.49 8.38
N CYS A 52 -4.24 -13.27 8.88
CA CYS A 52 -3.02 -13.89 8.38
C CYS A 52 -3.08 -15.40 8.56
N ASN A 53 -2.71 -16.16 7.52
CA ASN A 53 -2.71 -17.61 7.56
C ASN A 53 -1.75 -18.17 8.64
N GLN A 54 -0.53 -17.62 8.72
CA GLN A 54 0.47 -18.04 9.71
C GLN A 54 0.22 -17.50 11.12
N ALA A 55 -0.52 -16.40 11.25
CA ALA A 55 -0.80 -15.75 12.54
C ALA A 55 -2.27 -15.28 12.62
N PRO A 56 -3.22 -16.18 12.97
CA PRO A 56 -4.65 -15.86 12.98
C PRO A 56 -5.05 -14.70 13.91
N SER A 57 -4.20 -14.32 14.85
CA SER A 57 -4.41 -13.14 15.71
C SER A 57 -4.22 -11.81 15.00
N LEU A 58 -3.50 -11.78 13.86
CA LEU A 58 -3.28 -10.60 13.04
C LEU A 58 -4.39 -10.44 12.01
N LYS A 59 -5.17 -9.39 12.14
CA LYS A 59 -6.23 -9.05 11.18
C LYS A 59 -5.65 -8.26 10.00
N LEU A 60 -6.18 -8.52 8.81
CA LEU A 60 -5.78 -7.89 7.57
C LEU A 60 -6.90 -6.99 7.06
N LEU A 61 -6.56 -5.73 6.79
CA LEU A 61 -7.42 -4.74 6.19
C LEU A 61 -6.94 -4.50 4.77
N LEU A 62 -7.76 -4.90 3.80
CA LEU A 62 -7.39 -4.93 2.40
C LEU A 62 -7.82 -3.65 1.71
N ARG A 63 -6.91 -3.04 0.95
CA ARG A 63 -7.21 -1.88 0.11
C ARG A 63 -8.18 -2.26 -1.00
N ASP A 64 -9.25 -1.51 -1.16
CA ASP A 64 -9.96 -1.52 -2.43
C ASP A 64 -9.13 -0.73 -3.44
N PHE A 65 -8.47 -1.45 -4.34
CA PHE A 65 -7.59 -0.81 -5.33
C PHE A 65 -8.38 0.00 -6.37
N LYS A 66 -9.57 -0.46 -6.77
CA LYS A 66 -10.38 0.22 -7.77
C LYS A 66 -10.84 1.58 -7.26
N LEU A 67 -11.53 1.60 -6.13
CA LEU A 67 -12.02 2.84 -5.51
C LEU A 67 -10.87 3.77 -5.13
N SER A 68 -9.76 3.24 -4.64
CA SER A 68 -8.58 4.05 -4.30
C SER A 68 -7.90 4.65 -5.52
N ASP A 69 -7.76 3.88 -6.61
CA ASP A 69 -7.12 4.32 -7.85
C ASP A 69 -8.01 5.31 -8.63
N ASP A 70 -9.33 5.24 -8.47
CA ASP A 70 -10.26 6.21 -9.04
C ASP A 70 -10.00 7.62 -8.49
N ILE A 71 -9.67 7.74 -7.20
CA ILE A 71 -9.29 9.02 -6.59
C ILE A 71 -7.83 9.37 -6.92
N SER A 72 -6.90 8.42 -6.71
CA SER A 72 -5.47 8.73 -6.75
C SER A 72 -4.89 8.86 -8.16
N LEU A 73 -5.46 8.17 -9.15
CA LEU A 73 -4.91 8.09 -10.51
C LEU A 73 -5.83 8.68 -11.58
N ARG A 74 -7.15 8.50 -11.45
CA ARG A 74 -8.11 8.83 -12.53
C ARG A 74 -8.86 10.13 -12.32
N PHE A 75 -8.85 10.70 -11.12
CA PHE A 75 -9.71 11.82 -10.71
C PHE A 75 -9.70 13.00 -11.67
N SER A 76 -8.53 13.39 -12.20
CA SER A 76 -8.38 14.52 -13.14
C SER A 76 -8.31 14.10 -14.60
N ASN A 77 -8.48 12.81 -14.92
CA ASN A 77 -8.42 12.31 -16.28
C ASN A 77 -9.75 12.55 -16.99
N SER A 78 -9.81 13.52 -17.91
CA SER A 78 -11.00 13.84 -18.70
C SER A 78 -11.44 12.74 -19.66
N ASP A 79 -10.55 11.82 -20.03
CA ASP A 79 -10.85 10.69 -20.92
C ASP A 79 -11.44 9.50 -20.16
N TRP A 80 -11.45 9.56 -18.83
CA TRP A 80 -12.06 8.52 -18.02
C TRP A 80 -13.59 8.61 -18.10
N ALA A 81 -14.24 7.49 -18.36
CA ALA A 81 -15.69 7.43 -18.57
C ALA A 81 -16.52 7.96 -17.39
N GLU A 82 -15.96 7.91 -16.19
CA GLU A 82 -16.63 8.38 -14.97
C GLU A 82 -16.26 9.84 -14.58
N TYR A 83 -15.47 10.51 -15.42
CA TYR A 83 -15.15 11.94 -15.22
C TYR A 83 -16.36 12.82 -15.54
N PRO A 84 -16.60 13.91 -14.75
CA PRO A 84 -15.95 14.24 -13.48
C PRO A 84 -16.46 13.39 -12.31
N LEU A 85 -15.56 13.13 -11.34
CA LEU A 85 -15.92 12.41 -10.14
C LEU A 85 -16.31 13.39 -9.03
N PHE A 86 -17.57 13.31 -8.59
CA PHE A 86 -18.11 14.05 -7.46
C PHE A 86 -18.26 13.15 -6.23
N ALA A 87 -18.27 13.74 -5.03
CA ALA A 87 -18.34 13.01 -3.77
C ALA A 87 -19.63 12.19 -3.62
N ASP A 88 -20.78 12.73 -4.04
CA ASP A 88 -22.06 12.04 -4.03
C ASP A 88 -22.08 10.84 -4.99
N LYS A 89 -21.53 11.01 -6.20
CA LYS A 89 -21.35 9.92 -7.17
C LYS A 89 -20.49 8.80 -6.61
N TYR A 90 -19.35 9.15 -5.99
CA TYR A 90 -18.44 8.17 -5.40
C TYR A 90 -19.08 7.42 -4.22
N ILE A 91 -19.79 8.14 -3.36
CA ILE A 91 -20.52 7.53 -2.24
C ILE A 91 -21.68 6.66 -2.71
N ASN A 92 -22.36 7.03 -3.81
CA ASN A 92 -23.37 6.16 -4.40
C ASN A 92 -22.81 4.83 -4.89
N TRP A 93 -21.57 4.78 -5.40
CA TRP A 93 -20.92 3.49 -5.74
C TRP A 93 -20.71 2.62 -4.51
N ILE A 94 -20.41 3.22 -3.37
CA ILE A 94 -20.22 2.51 -2.11
C ILE A 94 -21.58 2.06 -1.54
N ASP A 95 -22.59 2.89 -1.62
CA ASP A 95 -23.95 2.64 -1.08
C ASP A 95 -24.66 1.44 -1.74
N VAL A 96 -24.33 1.14 -3.01
CA VAL A 96 -24.92 0.00 -3.74
C VAL A 96 -24.16 -1.32 -3.52
N LEU A 97 -23.06 -1.32 -2.77
CA LEU A 97 -22.35 -2.55 -2.42
C LEU A 97 -23.20 -3.42 -1.49
N PRO A 98 -22.97 -4.75 -1.47
CA PRO A 98 -23.70 -5.64 -0.58
C PRO A 98 -23.62 -5.19 0.88
N GLN A 99 -24.74 -5.17 1.58
CA GLN A 99 -24.80 -4.71 2.98
C GLN A 99 -24.09 -5.62 3.97
N GLU A 100 -23.79 -6.85 3.56
CA GLU A 100 -23.01 -7.81 4.33
C GLU A 100 -21.52 -7.43 4.39
N GLU A 101 -21.05 -6.58 3.48
CA GLU A 101 -19.67 -6.11 3.45
C GLU A 101 -19.39 -5.20 4.65
N GLN A 102 -18.28 -5.49 5.34
CA GLN A 102 -18.01 -4.94 6.68
C GLN A 102 -17.31 -3.60 6.65
N VAL A 103 -16.38 -3.42 5.71
CA VAL A 103 -15.46 -2.27 5.70
C VAL A 103 -14.88 -2.03 4.31
N ILE A 104 -14.79 -0.78 3.93
CA ILE A 104 -14.12 -0.37 2.69
C ILE A 104 -12.87 0.43 3.06
N ASN A 105 -11.72 -0.04 2.60
CA ASN A 105 -10.45 0.58 2.90
C ASN A 105 -9.93 1.33 1.66
N ILE A 106 -9.91 2.66 1.76
CA ILE A 106 -9.37 3.55 0.73
C ILE A 106 -7.99 4.01 1.16
N PHE A 107 -6.95 3.52 0.47
CA PHE A 107 -5.55 3.88 0.75
C PHE A 107 -4.94 4.56 -0.46
N MET A 108 -4.33 5.70 -0.25
CA MET A 108 -3.61 6.46 -1.28
C MET A 108 -2.36 7.12 -0.69
N GLU A 109 -1.45 7.51 -1.54
CA GLU A 109 -0.33 8.36 -1.16
C GLU A 109 -0.80 9.80 -1.00
N LEU A 110 -0.23 10.52 -0.04
CA LEU A 110 -0.54 11.95 0.14
C LEU A 110 -0.14 12.78 -1.09
N SER A 111 0.87 12.33 -1.83
CA SER A 111 1.30 12.91 -3.12
C SER A 111 0.20 12.87 -4.21
N ALA A 112 -0.85 12.05 -4.05
CA ALA A 112 -2.02 12.12 -4.91
C ALA A 112 -2.68 13.51 -4.85
N LEU A 113 -2.58 14.20 -3.71
CA LEU A 113 -3.20 15.50 -3.49
C LEU A 113 -2.22 16.63 -3.87
N GLY A 114 -2.41 17.20 -5.04
CA GLY A 114 -1.64 18.33 -5.54
C GLY A 114 -0.44 17.98 -6.43
N MET A 115 0.01 16.70 -6.45
CA MET A 115 1.08 16.24 -7.34
C MET A 115 0.54 15.36 -8.48
N ALA A 116 -0.06 14.21 -8.16
CA ALA A 116 -0.67 13.35 -9.18
C ALA A 116 -2.00 13.92 -9.66
N GLN A 117 -2.82 14.42 -8.74
CA GLN A 117 -4.04 15.15 -9.04
C GLN A 117 -3.79 16.63 -8.76
N PRO A 118 -3.77 17.51 -9.79
CA PRO A 118 -3.52 18.93 -9.58
C PRO A 118 -4.64 19.57 -8.76
N LEU A 119 -4.32 20.59 -7.96
CA LEU A 119 -5.31 21.28 -7.14
C LEU A 119 -6.45 21.89 -7.96
N SER A 120 -6.17 22.27 -9.21
CA SER A 120 -7.18 22.75 -10.18
C SER A 120 -8.23 21.71 -10.55
N SER A 121 -8.02 20.43 -10.24
CA SER A 121 -9.01 19.36 -10.44
C SER A 121 -10.15 19.39 -9.41
N ASN A 122 -10.09 20.28 -8.41
CA ASN A 122 -11.02 20.33 -7.29
C ASN A 122 -11.01 19.09 -6.36
N ILE A 123 -9.91 18.33 -6.36
CA ILE A 123 -9.79 17.13 -5.50
C ILE A 123 -9.95 17.45 -4.01
N LEU A 124 -9.53 18.62 -3.55
CA LEU A 124 -9.71 19.03 -2.15
C LEU A 124 -11.17 19.31 -1.82
N GLU A 125 -11.94 19.87 -2.75
CA GLU A 125 -13.38 20.08 -2.55
C GLU A 125 -14.15 18.74 -2.55
N PHE A 126 -13.74 17.81 -3.41
CA PHE A 126 -14.23 16.43 -3.35
C PHE A 126 -14.00 15.81 -1.96
N LEU A 127 -12.77 15.89 -1.42
CA LEU A 127 -12.44 15.33 -0.11
C LEU A 127 -13.17 16.03 1.04
N LYS A 128 -13.44 17.33 0.95
CA LYS A 128 -14.24 18.06 1.94
C LYS A 128 -15.68 17.62 1.94
N ALA A 129 -16.28 17.39 0.78
CA ALA A 129 -17.67 16.96 0.65
C ALA A 129 -17.88 15.48 1.00
N LEU A 130 -16.85 14.63 0.85
CA LEU A 130 -16.94 13.18 1.00
C LEU A 130 -17.52 12.73 2.35
N PRO A 131 -17.09 13.27 3.52
CA PRO A 131 -17.63 12.86 4.81
C PRO A 131 -19.13 13.21 5.00
N GLU A 132 -19.58 14.31 4.41
CA GLU A 132 -20.97 14.74 4.49
C GLU A 132 -21.85 13.83 3.63
N CYS A 133 -21.46 13.56 2.39
CA CYS A 133 -22.15 12.62 1.51
C CYS A 133 -22.21 11.22 2.11
N ALA A 134 -21.13 10.74 2.73
CA ALA A 134 -21.08 9.45 3.40
C ALA A 134 -22.08 9.38 4.57
N ARG A 135 -22.09 10.42 5.42
CA ARG A 135 -23.00 10.49 6.56
C ARG A 135 -24.47 10.49 6.12
N ALA A 136 -24.79 11.17 5.03
CA ALA A 136 -26.15 11.20 4.47
C ALA A 136 -26.65 9.80 4.05
N LYS A 137 -25.73 8.87 3.76
CA LYS A 137 -26.01 7.46 3.43
C LYS A 137 -25.83 6.50 4.61
N GLY A 138 -25.60 7.00 5.82
CA GLY A 138 -25.37 6.16 6.99
C GLY A 138 -23.98 5.51 7.03
N ILE A 139 -23.07 5.87 6.14
CA ILE A 139 -21.70 5.37 6.10
C ILE A 139 -20.87 6.14 7.14
N THR A 140 -20.14 5.41 7.99
CA THR A 140 -19.31 5.97 9.06
C THR A 140 -17.84 5.76 8.79
N PHE A 141 -17.02 6.73 9.18
CA PHE A 141 -15.56 6.60 9.14
C PHE A 141 -15.06 5.98 10.46
N SER A 142 -14.12 5.07 10.34
CA SER A 142 -13.49 4.42 11.49
C SER A 142 -11.96 4.38 11.34
N THR A 143 -11.27 4.36 12.46
CA THR A 143 -9.81 4.14 12.46
C THR A 143 -9.50 2.65 12.26
N PRO A 144 -8.34 2.30 11.67
CA PRO A 144 -7.91 0.90 11.55
C PRO A 144 -7.91 0.16 12.89
N THR A 145 -7.54 0.84 13.99
CA THR A 145 -7.56 0.26 15.35
C THR A 145 -8.97 -0.11 15.79
N GLU A 146 -9.96 0.72 15.51
CA GLU A 146 -11.37 0.42 15.83
C GLU A 146 -11.85 -0.79 15.05
N ILE A 147 -11.56 -0.85 13.75
CA ILE A 147 -11.94 -1.96 12.89
C ILE A 147 -11.35 -3.28 13.39
N VAL A 148 -10.04 -3.35 13.61
CA VAL A 148 -9.41 -4.59 14.09
C VAL A 148 -9.83 -4.99 15.51
N THR A 149 -10.36 -4.05 16.29
CA THR A 149 -10.87 -4.33 17.63
C THR A 149 -12.32 -4.82 17.60
N LYS A 150 -13.16 -4.18 16.79
CA LYS A 150 -14.62 -4.41 16.80
C LYS A 150 -15.06 -5.54 15.86
N LEU A 151 -14.47 -5.64 14.67
CA LEU A 151 -14.91 -6.61 13.66
C LEU A 151 -14.14 -7.92 13.78
N LYS A 152 -14.86 -9.03 13.57
CA LYS A 152 -14.26 -10.37 13.45
C LYS A 152 -13.80 -10.60 12.02
N SER A 153 -12.70 -11.33 11.86
CA SER A 153 -12.27 -11.81 10.54
C SER A 153 -13.22 -12.88 10.02
N VAL A 154 -13.53 -12.82 8.73
CA VAL A 154 -14.43 -13.79 8.08
C VAL A 154 -13.72 -15.08 7.70
N SER A 155 -12.44 -14.99 7.28
CA SER A 155 -11.62 -16.15 6.90
C SER A 155 -10.14 -15.77 6.87
N GLN A 156 -9.31 -16.78 6.70
CA GLN A 156 -7.89 -16.60 6.42
C GLN A 156 -7.66 -16.09 4.99
N LEU A 157 -6.59 -15.33 4.81
CA LEU A 157 -6.03 -15.00 3.53
C LEU A 157 -4.67 -15.71 3.40
N ASP A 158 -4.48 -16.45 2.31
CA ASP A 158 -3.26 -17.18 2.02
C ASP A 158 -2.41 -16.40 1.02
N VAL A 159 -1.25 -15.92 1.46
CA VAL A 159 -0.35 -15.06 0.66
C VAL A 159 1.07 -15.57 0.79
N PRO A 160 1.41 -16.68 0.10
CA PRO A 160 2.72 -17.30 0.21
C PRO A 160 3.85 -16.47 -0.42
N TYR A 161 3.52 -15.61 -1.38
CA TYR A 161 4.46 -14.73 -2.07
C TYR A 161 4.12 -13.27 -1.83
N PRO A 162 5.12 -12.38 -1.68
CA PRO A 162 4.88 -10.99 -1.39
C PRO A 162 4.05 -10.29 -2.48
N MET A 163 2.97 -9.64 -2.05
CA MET A 163 2.19 -8.71 -2.87
C MET A 163 2.44 -7.27 -2.47
N SER A 164 2.12 -6.31 -3.34
CA SER A 164 2.21 -4.88 -3.08
C SER A 164 1.10 -4.11 -3.79
N TRP A 165 1.00 -2.79 -3.59
CA TRP A 165 0.07 -1.95 -4.35
C TRP A 165 0.67 -1.38 -5.64
N VAL A 166 1.94 -1.66 -5.91
CA VAL A 166 2.68 -1.09 -7.03
C VAL A 166 2.47 -1.91 -8.30
N ASP A 167 2.33 -1.21 -9.40
CA ASP A 167 2.08 -1.73 -10.75
C ASP A 167 0.80 -2.57 -10.88
N GLU A 168 0.52 -3.07 -12.07
CA GLU A 168 -0.66 -3.88 -12.35
C GLU A 168 -0.53 -5.31 -11.80
N GLU A 169 0.69 -5.83 -11.73
CA GLU A 169 0.97 -7.18 -11.22
C GLU A 169 0.73 -7.32 -9.73
N ARG A 170 0.76 -6.21 -8.99
CA ARG A 170 0.55 -6.19 -7.53
C ARG A 170 1.48 -7.13 -6.76
N ASP A 171 2.72 -7.25 -7.22
CA ASP A 171 3.77 -8.06 -6.64
C ASP A 171 5.03 -7.23 -6.29
N THR A 172 6.18 -7.88 -6.11
CA THR A 172 7.46 -7.21 -5.83
C THR A 172 8.35 -7.03 -7.06
N SER A 173 7.86 -7.30 -8.26
CA SER A 173 8.65 -7.25 -9.49
C SER A 173 9.14 -5.85 -9.86
N SER A 174 8.54 -4.78 -9.30
CA SER A 174 9.10 -3.42 -9.39
C SER A 174 10.48 -3.27 -8.75
N TRP A 175 10.82 -4.11 -7.78
CA TRP A 175 12.09 -4.07 -7.04
C TRP A 175 13.00 -5.26 -7.32
N LEU A 176 12.44 -6.42 -7.68
CA LEU A 176 13.15 -7.69 -7.84
C LEU A 176 12.79 -8.40 -9.17
N GLY A 177 12.24 -7.68 -10.13
CA GLY A 177 11.70 -8.24 -11.37
C GLY A 177 12.74 -8.64 -12.39
N ASN A 178 13.89 -7.96 -12.46
CA ASN A 178 14.94 -8.25 -13.42
C ASN A 178 16.21 -8.82 -12.77
N VAL A 179 17.15 -9.29 -13.58
CA VAL A 179 18.39 -9.91 -13.11
C VAL A 179 19.23 -8.92 -12.33
N LEU A 180 19.38 -7.69 -12.83
CA LEU A 180 20.18 -6.65 -12.19
C LEU A 180 19.68 -6.32 -10.77
N GLN A 181 18.38 -6.17 -10.61
CA GLN A 181 17.76 -5.92 -9.31
C GLN A 181 18.06 -7.06 -8.32
N ARG A 182 17.87 -8.31 -8.75
CA ARG A 182 18.12 -9.48 -7.91
C ARG A 182 19.60 -9.65 -7.56
N GLU A 183 20.51 -9.41 -8.51
CA GLU A 183 21.94 -9.45 -8.23
C GLU A 183 22.37 -8.37 -7.24
N ALA A 184 21.89 -7.13 -7.43
CA ALA A 184 22.17 -6.04 -6.50
C ALA A 184 21.66 -6.35 -5.09
N PHE A 185 20.43 -6.86 -4.98
CA PHE A 185 19.84 -7.28 -3.71
C PHE A 185 20.67 -8.37 -3.04
N ASN A 186 20.96 -9.45 -3.77
CA ASN A 186 21.73 -10.57 -3.24
C ASN A 186 23.15 -10.13 -2.82
N LYS A 187 23.79 -9.27 -3.61
CA LYS A 187 25.12 -8.75 -3.28
C LYS A 187 25.08 -7.90 -2.02
N LEU A 188 24.10 -7.02 -1.88
CA LEU A 188 23.95 -6.18 -0.70
C LEU A 188 23.79 -7.05 0.57
N TYR A 189 22.89 -8.03 0.55
CA TYR A 189 22.64 -8.85 1.73
C TYR A 189 23.71 -9.92 1.98
N SER A 190 24.51 -10.29 0.97
CA SER A 190 25.65 -11.22 1.15
C SER A 190 26.75 -10.65 2.07
N VAL A 191 26.80 -9.35 2.27
CA VAL A 191 27.79 -8.69 3.14
C VAL A 191 27.19 -8.28 4.51
N ALA A 192 25.91 -8.53 4.75
CA ALA A 192 25.17 -8.07 5.94
C ALA A 192 25.89 -8.46 7.25
N GLU A 193 26.29 -9.73 7.40
CA GLU A 193 26.98 -10.21 8.61
C GLU A 193 28.29 -9.46 8.84
N ARG A 194 29.07 -9.27 7.78
CA ARG A 194 30.37 -8.54 7.87
C ARG A 194 30.15 -7.08 8.25
N VAL A 195 29.09 -6.45 7.76
CA VAL A 195 28.73 -5.08 8.10
C VAL A 195 28.31 -4.99 9.58
N HIS A 196 27.49 -5.93 10.05
CA HIS A 196 27.03 -5.96 11.44
C HIS A 196 28.18 -6.16 12.42
N LEU A 197 29.19 -6.97 12.06
CA LEU A 197 30.41 -7.22 12.84
C LEU A 197 31.43 -6.07 12.80
N SER A 198 31.30 -5.15 11.85
CA SER A 198 32.18 -3.99 11.74
C SER A 198 31.93 -2.98 12.84
N ASP A 199 32.98 -2.37 13.39
CA ASP A 199 32.88 -1.24 14.33
C ASP A 199 32.83 0.12 13.60
N ASP A 200 33.00 0.14 12.28
CA ASP A 200 32.96 1.37 11.48
C ASP A 200 31.52 1.81 11.25
N ARG A 201 31.17 2.95 11.85
CA ARG A 201 29.86 3.57 11.71
C ARG A 201 29.53 3.99 10.27
N ARG A 202 30.55 4.36 9.46
CA ARG A 202 30.33 4.78 8.08
C ARG A 202 29.88 3.61 7.24
N ILE A 203 30.54 2.46 7.39
CA ILE A 203 30.14 1.22 6.67
C ILE A 203 28.72 0.83 7.02
N LYS A 204 28.34 0.89 8.30
CA LYS A 204 26.96 0.61 8.72
C LYS A 204 25.96 1.60 8.11
N GLN A 205 26.27 2.88 8.16
CA GLN A 205 25.42 3.92 7.60
C GLN A 205 25.27 3.80 6.08
N ASP A 206 26.35 3.54 5.35
CA ASP A 206 26.30 3.35 3.90
C ASP A 206 25.46 2.13 3.54
N TRP A 207 25.60 1.03 4.29
CA TRP A 207 24.80 -0.16 4.10
C TRP A 207 23.30 0.09 4.39
N ASP A 208 22.98 0.86 5.43
CA ASP A 208 21.60 1.28 5.73
C ASP A 208 20.99 2.09 4.58
N TYR A 209 21.74 3.03 4.00
CA TYR A 209 21.28 3.80 2.84
C TYR A 209 21.08 2.92 1.59
N LEU A 210 21.94 1.95 1.35
CA LEU A 210 21.83 1.06 0.20
C LEU A 210 20.62 0.13 0.28
N GLN A 211 20.08 -0.14 1.48
CA GLN A 211 18.87 -0.93 1.66
C GLN A 211 17.57 -0.21 1.25
N ALA A 212 17.63 1.10 0.99
CA ALA A 212 16.44 1.83 0.59
C ALA A 212 15.82 1.22 -0.68
N SER A 213 14.53 0.88 -0.62
CA SER A 213 13.82 0.18 -1.70
C SER A 213 13.86 0.93 -3.05
N ASN A 214 13.97 2.26 -3.02
CA ASN A 214 14.10 3.07 -4.22
C ASN A 214 15.36 2.74 -5.03
N ASN A 215 16.47 2.34 -4.39
CA ASN A 215 17.69 1.93 -5.09
C ASN A 215 17.45 0.77 -6.05
N PHE A 216 16.63 -0.20 -5.63
CA PHE A 216 16.25 -1.33 -6.47
C PHE A 216 15.17 -0.92 -7.49
N ARG A 217 14.21 -0.09 -7.10
CA ARG A 217 13.13 0.35 -7.99
C ARG A 217 13.67 1.14 -9.19
N PHE A 218 14.69 1.97 -9.01
CA PHE A 218 15.31 2.71 -10.12
C PHE A 218 16.05 1.83 -11.14
N MET A 219 16.35 0.59 -10.82
CA MET A 219 16.91 -0.38 -11.74
C MET A 219 15.85 -1.17 -12.54
N THR A 220 14.55 -0.86 -12.35
CA THR A 220 13.49 -1.56 -13.10
C THR A 220 13.54 -1.22 -14.59
N THR A 221 13.26 -2.22 -15.41
CA THR A 221 13.05 -2.06 -16.87
C THR A 221 11.58 -1.92 -17.23
N LYS A 222 10.68 -1.98 -16.22
CA LYS A 222 9.25 -1.77 -16.43
C LYS A 222 8.97 -0.30 -16.74
N ASN A 223 8.04 -0.05 -17.66
CA ASN A 223 7.51 1.29 -17.90
C ASN A 223 6.49 1.60 -16.78
N THR A 224 6.94 2.28 -15.74
CA THR A 224 6.12 2.60 -14.56
C THR A 224 5.39 3.95 -14.72
N GLY A 225 5.18 4.44 -15.93
CA GLY A 225 4.40 5.66 -16.21
C GLY A 225 5.04 6.94 -15.63
N ILE A 226 4.21 7.86 -15.13
CA ILE A 226 4.58 9.22 -14.69
C ILE A 226 5.73 9.25 -13.65
N TRP A 227 5.97 8.17 -12.92
CA TRP A 227 7.00 8.11 -11.87
C TRP A 227 8.43 8.01 -12.40
N LEU A 228 8.64 7.46 -13.62
CA LEU A 228 9.97 7.36 -14.24
C LEU A 228 10.45 8.65 -14.91
N ASN A 229 9.57 9.59 -15.22
CA ASN A 229 9.97 10.90 -15.76
C ASN A 229 10.74 11.80 -14.77
N ARG A 230 10.97 11.36 -13.55
CA ARG A 230 11.91 11.96 -12.59
C ARG A 230 13.30 11.36 -12.69
N GLY A 231 13.79 11.11 -13.92
CA GLY A 231 15.10 10.56 -14.26
C GLY A 231 16.32 11.31 -13.73
N ILE A 232 16.14 12.35 -12.93
CA ILE A 232 17.23 13.08 -12.27
C ILE A 232 17.88 12.26 -11.15
N TYR A 233 17.16 11.30 -10.56
CA TYR A 233 17.69 10.50 -9.45
C TYR A 233 18.38 9.20 -9.89
N ALA A 234 18.04 8.64 -11.06
CA ALA A 234 18.68 7.43 -11.57
C ALA A 234 20.17 7.64 -11.94
N VAL A 235 20.54 8.86 -12.31
CA VAL A 235 21.93 9.20 -12.71
C VAL A 235 22.87 9.29 -11.51
N SER A 236 22.35 9.57 -10.30
CA SER A 236 23.19 9.74 -9.10
C SER A 236 23.76 8.42 -8.55
N TYR A 237 23.17 7.28 -8.89
CA TYR A 237 23.56 5.98 -8.33
C TYR A 237 24.38 5.10 -9.28
N THR A 238 24.58 5.51 -10.52
CA THR A 238 25.43 4.78 -11.49
C THR A 238 26.91 5.11 -11.37
N HIS A 239 27.30 6.00 -10.46
CA HIS A 239 28.70 6.44 -10.26
C HIS A 239 29.27 6.12 -8.86
N LEU A 240 28.69 5.13 -8.15
CA LEU A 240 29.28 4.59 -6.92
C LEU A 240 29.82 3.19 -7.11
#